data_f220c75ef7231d280277787965410340
#
_entry.id   f220c75ef7231d280277787965410340
#
_cell.length_a   1.000
_cell.length_b   1.000
_cell.length_c   1.000
_cell.angle_alpha   90.00
_cell.angle_beta   90.00
_cell.angle_gamma   90.00
#
_symmetry.space_group_name_H-M   'P 1'
#
loop_
_entity.id
_entity.type
_entity.pdbx_description
1 polymer ?
#
loop_
_entity_poly.entity_id
_entity_poly.type
_entity_poly.pdbx_seq_one_letter_code
_entity_poly.pdbx_strand_id
1 'polypeptide(L)'
;MHPLFTYAKQFAAADRIVVAAPYWDFSFPARMKCYLEQICVTGLTFTFSSKGIPGGLCHADSLHYVTTSGGSIGELNLGYEYLEKLCKVYYGINETVCYTAEGLDIEGNSVEEIMKEAEEKAVQKYRKFTSGSKL
;
A
#
# COMPACT_ATOMS: atom_id res chain seq x y z
N MET A 1 -25.77 -7.92 7.81
CA MET A 1 -24.52 -8.39 7.17
C MET A 1 -23.51 -8.80 8.24
N HIS A 2 -22.75 -9.85 7.95
CA HIS A 2 -21.79 -10.38 8.91
C HIS A 2 -20.65 -9.38 9.17
N PRO A 3 -20.26 -9.12 10.44
CA PRO A 3 -19.18 -8.18 10.78
C PRO A 3 -17.83 -8.49 10.11
N LEU A 4 -17.59 -9.74 9.77
CA LEU A 4 -16.37 -10.18 9.07
C LEU A 4 -16.11 -9.46 7.74
N PHE A 5 -17.15 -8.94 7.09
CA PHE A 5 -17.01 -8.27 5.80
C PHE A 5 -16.91 -6.77 5.88
N THR A 6 -16.89 -6.21 7.10
CA THR A 6 -16.84 -4.75 7.29
C THR A 6 -15.59 -4.14 6.65
N TYR A 7 -14.42 -4.73 6.88
CA TYR A 7 -13.16 -4.23 6.31
C TYR A 7 -13.12 -4.34 4.78
N ALA A 8 -13.58 -5.46 4.24
CA ALA A 8 -13.62 -5.66 2.79
C ALA A 8 -14.53 -4.63 2.11
N LYS A 9 -15.67 -4.33 2.69
CA LYS A 9 -16.60 -3.32 2.17
C LYS A 9 -16.02 -1.92 2.27
N GLN A 10 -15.40 -1.57 3.39
CA GLN A 10 -14.75 -0.28 3.58
C GLN A 10 -13.64 -0.09 2.53
N PHE A 11 -12.81 -1.11 2.34
CA PHE A 11 -11.74 -1.08 1.38
C PHE A 11 -12.26 -0.93 -0.06
N ALA A 12 -13.27 -1.72 -0.42
CA ALA A 12 -13.86 -1.70 -1.76
C ALA A 12 -14.52 -0.34 -2.09
N ALA A 13 -15.10 0.33 -1.10
CA ALA A 13 -15.80 1.60 -1.28
C ALA A 13 -14.90 2.84 -1.23
N ALA A 14 -13.68 2.71 -0.77
CA ALA A 14 -12.77 3.84 -0.63
C ALA A 14 -12.38 4.43 -2.00
N ASP A 15 -12.29 5.75 -2.09
CA ASP A 15 -11.84 6.45 -3.31
C ASP A 15 -10.32 6.43 -3.43
N ARG A 16 -9.62 6.43 -2.30
CA ARG A 16 -8.16 6.41 -2.20
C ARG A 16 -7.77 5.66 -0.95
N ILE A 17 -6.70 4.87 -1.03
CA ILE A 17 -6.24 4.03 0.07
C ILE A 17 -4.83 4.45 0.47
N VAL A 18 -4.62 4.66 1.76
CA VAL A 18 -3.30 4.90 2.34
C VAL A 18 -3.02 3.80 3.34
N VAL A 19 -1.89 3.12 3.16
CA VAL A 19 -1.39 2.09 4.06
C VAL A 19 -0.10 2.58 4.69
N ALA A 20 -0.05 2.65 6.01
CA ALA A 20 1.14 2.97 6.77
C ALA A 20 1.56 1.74 7.60
N ALA A 21 2.75 1.23 7.33
CA ALA A 21 3.27 0.05 8.02
C ALA A 21 4.79 0.14 8.16
N PRO A 22 5.37 -0.26 9.30
CA PRO A 22 6.82 -0.31 9.45
C PRO A 22 7.40 -1.41 8.56
N TYR A 23 8.67 -1.22 8.17
CA TYR A 23 9.41 -2.23 7.42
C TYR A 23 10.05 -3.22 8.40
N TRP A 24 9.50 -4.43 8.46
CA TRP A 24 9.98 -5.52 9.31
C TRP A 24 10.31 -6.73 8.45
N ASP A 25 11.53 -7.21 8.56
CA ASP A 25 11.95 -8.46 7.91
C ASP A 25 11.62 -8.50 6.41
N PHE A 26 12.00 -7.45 5.69
CA PHE A 26 11.77 -7.26 4.26
C PHE A 26 10.32 -6.96 3.87
N SER A 27 9.40 -6.83 4.82
CA SER A 27 7.97 -6.72 4.54
C SER A 27 7.27 -5.82 5.57
N PHE A 28 6.01 -6.07 5.81
CA PHE A 28 5.18 -5.42 6.82
C PHE A 28 4.89 -6.39 7.98
N PRO A 29 4.43 -5.89 9.14
CA PRO A 29 4.07 -6.75 10.26
C PRO A 29 2.94 -7.73 9.93
N ALA A 30 2.90 -8.86 10.66
CA ALA A 30 1.88 -9.91 10.49
C ALA A 30 0.44 -9.39 10.57
N ARG A 31 0.20 -8.35 11.38
CA ARG A 31 -1.13 -7.72 11.48
C ARG A 31 -1.62 -7.15 10.15
N MET A 32 -0.70 -6.63 9.34
CA MET A 32 -1.05 -6.15 8.00
C MET A 32 -1.49 -7.31 7.11
N LYS A 33 -0.80 -8.43 7.17
CA LYS A 33 -1.18 -9.64 6.43
C LYS A 33 -2.56 -10.15 6.87
N CYS A 34 -2.84 -10.16 8.18
CA CYS A 34 -4.17 -10.51 8.69
C CYS A 34 -5.26 -9.59 8.15
N TYR A 35 -4.99 -8.28 8.08
CA TYR A 35 -5.92 -7.33 7.48
C TYR A 35 -6.15 -7.63 6.01
N LEU A 36 -5.08 -7.86 5.25
CA LEU A 36 -5.17 -8.18 3.82
C LEU A 36 -5.96 -9.46 3.56
N GLU A 37 -5.82 -10.46 4.40
CA GLU A 37 -6.63 -11.68 4.29
C GLU A 37 -8.12 -11.43 4.54
N GLN A 38 -8.45 -10.50 5.43
CA GLN A 38 -9.83 -10.12 5.69
C GLN A 38 -10.48 -9.30 4.57
N ILE A 39 -9.69 -8.56 3.81
CA ILE A 39 -10.21 -7.78 2.68
C ILE A 39 -10.22 -8.53 1.35
N CYS A 40 -9.51 -9.65 1.25
CA CYS A 40 -9.56 -10.52 0.07
C CYS A 40 -10.83 -11.37 0.07
N VAL A 41 -11.94 -10.78 -0.31
CA VAL A 41 -13.25 -11.43 -0.30
C VAL A 41 -13.86 -11.42 -1.70
N THR A 42 -14.04 -12.62 -2.26
CA THR A 42 -14.68 -12.79 -3.56
C THR A 42 -16.10 -12.22 -3.55
N GLY A 43 -16.42 -11.41 -4.54
CA GLY A 43 -17.70 -10.72 -4.64
C GLY A 43 -17.74 -9.36 -3.94
N LEU A 44 -16.71 -8.97 -3.18
CA LEU A 44 -16.62 -7.65 -2.53
C LEU A 44 -15.44 -6.82 -3.05
N THR A 45 -14.23 -7.37 -3.01
CA THR A 45 -13.02 -6.65 -3.46
C THR A 45 -12.53 -7.13 -4.83
N PHE A 46 -12.86 -8.35 -5.19
CA PHE A 46 -12.55 -8.92 -6.49
C PHE A 46 -13.52 -10.05 -6.84
N THR A 47 -13.47 -10.51 -8.09
CA THR A 47 -14.24 -11.66 -8.56
C THR A 47 -13.41 -12.47 -9.55
N PHE A 48 -13.92 -13.63 -9.95
CA PHE A 48 -13.31 -14.43 -11.01
C PHE A 48 -14.31 -14.63 -12.17
N SER A 49 -13.80 -14.57 -13.39
CA SER A 49 -14.57 -14.99 -14.56
C SER A 49 -14.77 -16.50 -14.57
N SER A 50 -15.62 -17.01 -15.46
CA SER A 50 -15.80 -18.46 -15.68
C SER A 50 -14.50 -19.17 -16.08
N LYS A 51 -13.49 -18.42 -16.56
CA LYS A 51 -12.17 -18.94 -16.92
C LYS A 51 -11.13 -18.79 -15.79
N GLY A 52 -11.55 -18.39 -14.59
CA GLY A 52 -10.66 -18.19 -13.45
C GLY A 52 -9.80 -16.95 -13.51
N ILE A 53 -10.14 -15.97 -14.36
CA ILE A 53 -9.40 -14.72 -14.47
C ILE A 53 -9.91 -13.74 -13.43
N PRO A 54 -9.05 -13.18 -12.54
CA PRO A 54 -9.49 -12.22 -11.54
C PRO A 54 -9.89 -10.88 -12.17
N GLY A 55 -10.90 -10.25 -11.58
CA GLY A 55 -11.37 -8.92 -11.95
C GLY A 55 -11.61 -8.09 -10.68
N GLY A 56 -11.17 -6.83 -10.68
CA GLY A 56 -11.26 -5.95 -9.53
C GLY A 56 -12.65 -5.36 -9.34
N LEU A 57 -13.06 -5.21 -8.07
CA LEU A 57 -14.32 -4.60 -7.67
C LEU A 57 -14.11 -3.38 -6.77
N CYS A 58 -12.86 -2.99 -6.50
CA CYS A 58 -12.55 -1.82 -5.67
C CYS A 58 -12.72 -0.52 -6.46
N HIS A 59 -13.23 0.49 -5.77
CA HIS A 59 -13.50 1.80 -6.36
C HIS A 59 -12.27 2.71 -6.40
N ALA A 60 -11.28 2.49 -5.52
CA ALA A 60 -10.11 3.35 -5.41
C ALA A 60 -9.35 3.49 -6.73
N ASP A 61 -8.92 4.69 -7.03
CA ASP A 61 -8.05 5.00 -8.18
C ASP A 61 -6.57 4.76 -7.88
N SER A 62 -6.18 4.81 -6.59
CA SER A 62 -4.79 4.67 -6.18
C SER A 62 -4.64 4.12 -4.77
N LEU A 63 -3.46 3.50 -4.52
CA LEU A 63 -3.03 3.09 -3.20
C LEU A 63 -1.65 3.68 -2.92
N HIS A 64 -1.51 4.30 -1.76
CA HIS A 64 -0.28 4.93 -1.28
C HIS A 64 0.26 4.16 -0.09
N TYR A 65 1.47 3.63 -0.21
CA TYR A 65 2.12 2.83 0.81
C TYR A 65 3.22 3.64 1.48
N VAL A 66 3.13 3.83 2.79
CA VAL A 66 4.08 4.60 3.60
C VAL A 66 4.80 3.67 4.55
N THR A 67 6.13 3.67 4.52
CA THR A 67 6.92 2.80 5.39
C THR A 67 8.18 3.50 5.90
N THR A 68 8.67 3.03 7.04
CA THR A 68 9.91 3.49 7.65
C THR A 68 10.79 2.29 7.96
N SER A 69 12.12 2.45 7.92
CA SER A 69 13.05 1.38 8.25
C SER A 69 14.26 1.88 9.04
N GLY A 70 14.80 1.02 9.89
CA GLY A 70 16.04 1.27 10.61
C GLY A 70 17.26 1.32 9.69
N GLY A 71 17.31 0.40 8.73
CA GLY A 71 18.36 0.32 7.71
C GLY A 71 17.88 0.76 6.34
N SER A 72 18.62 0.36 5.32
CA SER A 72 18.24 0.58 3.92
C SER A 72 17.28 -0.52 3.44
N ILE A 73 16.24 -0.14 2.72
CA ILE A 73 15.29 -1.07 2.11
C ILE A 73 15.83 -1.57 0.76
N GLY A 74 16.40 -0.69 -0.05
CA GLY A 74 16.88 -1.02 -1.39
C GLY A 74 15.77 -1.63 -2.26
N GLU A 75 16.09 -2.72 -2.94
CA GLU A 75 15.16 -3.44 -3.81
C GLU A 75 14.30 -4.49 -3.08
N LEU A 76 14.48 -4.65 -1.77
CA LEU A 76 13.82 -5.69 -0.98
C LEU A 76 12.56 -5.20 -0.26
N ASN A 77 11.75 -4.41 -0.93
CA ASN A 77 10.48 -3.93 -0.38
C ASN A 77 9.34 -4.90 -0.71
N LEU A 78 9.40 -6.09 -0.12
CA LEU A 78 8.49 -7.19 -0.45
C LEU A 78 7.06 -6.92 0.02
N GLY A 79 6.88 -6.15 1.09
CA GLY A 79 5.55 -5.76 1.56
C GLY A 79 4.83 -4.86 0.56
N TYR A 80 5.52 -3.83 0.07
CA TYR A 80 4.98 -2.97 -0.97
C TYR A 80 4.73 -3.74 -2.28
N GLU A 81 5.70 -4.54 -2.71
CA GLU A 81 5.59 -5.35 -3.92
C GLU A 81 4.39 -6.31 -3.86
N TYR A 82 4.19 -6.96 -2.73
CA TYR A 82 3.05 -7.83 -2.51
C TYR A 82 1.72 -7.07 -2.65
N LEU A 83 1.63 -5.92 -1.99
CA LEU A 83 0.42 -5.11 -2.03
C LEU A 83 0.15 -4.53 -3.42
N GLU A 84 1.21 -4.13 -4.14
CA GLU A 84 1.11 -3.68 -5.53
C GLU A 84 0.51 -4.78 -6.43
N LYS A 85 0.95 -6.03 -6.24
CA LYS A 85 0.42 -7.18 -6.99
C LYS A 85 -1.06 -7.43 -6.67
N LEU A 86 -1.43 -7.39 -5.39
CA LEU A 86 -2.84 -7.50 -5.01
C LEU A 86 -3.70 -6.42 -5.65
N CYS A 87 -3.22 -5.17 -5.64
CA CYS A 87 -3.92 -4.07 -6.27
C CYS A 87 -4.15 -4.29 -7.75
N LYS A 88 -3.11 -4.64 -8.49
CA LYS A 88 -3.16 -4.81 -9.94
C LYS A 88 -3.93 -6.05 -10.37
N VAL A 89 -3.70 -7.18 -9.68
CA VAL A 89 -4.26 -8.48 -10.10
C VAL A 89 -5.66 -8.69 -9.55
N TYR A 90 -5.90 -8.33 -8.28
CA TYR A 90 -7.18 -8.60 -7.62
C TYR A 90 -8.11 -7.40 -7.57
N TYR A 91 -7.64 -6.27 -7.06
CA TYR A 91 -8.54 -5.17 -6.66
C TYR A 91 -8.94 -4.23 -7.80
N GLY A 92 -8.22 -4.26 -8.91
CA GLY A 92 -8.45 -3.33 -10.02
C GLY A 92 -7.90 -1.93 -9.74
N ILE A 93 -6.91 -1.81 -8.84
CA ILE A 93 -6.23 -0.57 -8.51
C ILE A 93 -4.90 -0.55 -9.24
N ASN A 94 -4.79 0.22 -10.33
CA ASN A 94 -3.62 0.20 -11.21
C ASN A 94 -2.50 1.15 -10.76
N GLU A 95 -2.83 2.17 -9.98
CA GLU A 95 -1.87 3.16 -9.52
C GLU A 95 -1.46 2.90 -8.08
N THR A 96 -0.18 2.62 -7.87
CA THR A 96 0.40 2.46 -6.53
C THR A 96 1.65 3.31 -6.39
N VAL A 97 1.83 3.91 -5.21
CA VAL A 97 2.99 4.77 -4.90
C VAL A 97 3.54 4.38 -3.54
N CYS A 98 4.87 4.28 -3.44
CA CYS A 98 5.56 4.00 -2.18
C CYS A 98 6.33 5.23 -1.69
N TYR A 99 6.23 5.49 -0.38
CA TYR A 99 6.95 6.56 0.31
C TYR A 99 7.77 5.94 1.44
N THR A 100 9.06 6.24 1.53
CA THR A 100 9.96 5.62 2.52
C THR A 100 10.73 6.67 3.32
N ALA A 101 11.01 6.32 4.58
CA ALA A 101 12.04 6.97 5.39
C ALA A 101 13.00 5.87 5.88
N GLU A 102 14.24 5.90 5.46
CA GLU A 102 15.21 4.82 5.64
C GLU A 102 16.42 5.29 6.46
N GLY A 103 17.09 4.34 7.10
CA GLY A 103 18.31 4.62 7.84
C GLY A 103 18.12 5.23 9.23
N LEU A 104 16.94 5.03 9.82
CA LEU A 104 16.58 5.63 11.12
C LEU A 104 17.39 5.09 12.31
N ASP A 105 17.93 3.87 12.18
CA ASP A 105 18.74 3.21 13.23
C ASP A 105 20.23 3.15 12.88
N ILE A 106 20.65 3.80 11.80
CA ILE A 106 22.08 3.83 11.44
C ILE A 106 22.81 4.84 12.31
N GLU A 107 23.91 4.41 12.94
CA GLU A 107 24.73 5.26 13.79
C GLU A 107 25.24 6.48 13.02
N GLY A 108 25.14 7.65 13.63
CA GLY A 108 25.52 8.91 13.01
C GLY A 108 24.42 9.61 12.21
N ASN A 109 23.32 8.93 11.93
CA ASN A 109 22.19 9.54 11.25
C ASN A 109 21.28 10.32 12.22
N SER A 110 20.74 11.43 11.75
CA SER A 110 19.73 12.21 12.49
C SER A 110 18.32 11.75 12.07
N VAL A 111 17.58 11.16 12.99
CA VAL A 111 16.19 10.75 12.78
C VAL A 111 15.32 11.95 12.36
N GLU A 112 15.51 13.10 13.04
CA GLU A 112 14.75 14.32 12.75
C GLU A 112 14.96 14.80 11.31
N GLU A 113 16.22 14.84 10.84
CA GLU A 113 16.54 15.26 9.48
C GLU A 113 16.00 14.29 8.44
N ILE A 114 16.15 12.97 8.67
CA ILE A 114 15.62 11.93 7.78
C ILE A 114 14.11 12.05 7.65
N MET A 115 13.39 12.19 8.75
CA MET A 115 11.94 12.31 8.74
C MET A 115 11.48 13.57 8.03
N LYS A 116 12.15 14.69 8.26
CA LYS A 116 11.84 15.95 7.57
C LYS A 116 12.01 15.83 6.05
N GLU A 117 13.14 15.28 5.61
CA GLU A 117 13.39 15.06 4.18
C GLU A 117 12.39 14.08 3.58
N ALA A 118 12.05 13.00 4.29
CA ALA A 118 11.08 12.01 3.83
C ALA A 118 9.69 12.63 3.67
N GLU A 119 9.26 13.47 4.59
CA GLU A 119 7.99 14.20 4.49
C GLU A 119 7.98 15.14 3.28
N GLU A 120 9.04 15.90 3.06
CA GLU A 120 9.16 16.80 1.91
C GLU A 120 9.12 16.01 0.58
N LYS A 121 9.85 14.91 0.50
CA LYS A 121 9.85 14.03 -0.68
C LYS A 121 8.47 13.39 -0.91
N ALA A 122 7.79 12.99 0.14
CA ALA A 122 6.46 12.40 0.05
C ALA A 122 5.45 13.41 -0.52
N VAL A 123 5.47 14.65 -0.04
CA VAL A 123 4.61 15.72 -0.54
C VAL A 123 4.87 15.99 -2.01
N GLN A 124 6.13 16.09 -2.42
CA GLN A 124 6.51 16.31 -3.82
C GLN A 124 6.08 15.15 -4.72
N LYS A 125 6.30 13.92 -4.28
CA LYS A 125 5.93 12.71 -5.01
C LYS A 125 4.41 12.60 -5.19
N TYR A 126 3.66 12.91 -4.14
CA TYR A 126 2.20 12.94 -4.19
C TYR A 126 1.68 14.02 -5.15
N ARG A 127 2.26 15.22 -5.13
CA ARG A 127 1.90 16.30 -6.05
C ARG A 127 2.16 15.93 -7.50
N LYS A 128 3.29 15.29 -7.80
CA LYS A 128 3.60 14.78 -9.15
C LYS A 128 2.58 13.73 -9.58
N PHE A 129 2.23 12.82 -8.69
CA PHE A 129 1.22 11.80 -8.95
C PHE A 129 -0.13 12.44 -9.30
N THR A 130 -0.61 13.39 -8.49
CA THR A 130 -1.91 14.06 -8.73
C THR A 130 -1.92 14.94 -9.98
N SER A 131 -0.81 15.56 -10.35
CA SER A 131 -0.71 16.37 -11.58
C SER A 131 -0.63 15.50 -12.84
N GLY A 132 0.01 14.32 -12.77
CA GLY A 132 0.06 13.36 -13.87
C GLY A 132 -1.28 12.69 -14.18
N SER A 133 -2.14 12.55 -13.19
CA SER A 133 -3.49 11.96 -13.33
C SER A 133 -4.49 12.86 -14.07
N LYS A 134 -4.09 14.07 -14.43
CA LYS A 134 -4.93 15.03 -15.17
C LYS A 134 -4.66 15.04 -16.69
N LEU A 135 -3.84 14.14 -17.11
CA LEU A 135 -3.56 13.88 -18.52
C LEU A 135 -4.28 12.58 -18.95
#